data_bf907213de73c878e1bad96bc48d2e91
#
_entry.id   bf907213de73c878e1bad96bc48d2e91
#
_cell.length_a   1.000
_cell.length_b   1.000
_cell.length_c   1.000
_cell.angle_alpha   90.00
_cell.angle_beta   90.00
_cell.angle_gamma   90.00
#
_symmetry.space_group_name_H-M   'P 1'
#
loop_
_entity.id
_entity.type
_entity.pdbx_description
1 polymer ?
#
loop_
_entity_poly.entity_id
_entity_poly.type
_entity_poly.pdbx_seq_one_letter_code
_entity_poly.pdbx_strand_id
1 'polypeptide(L)'
;MNIDKKIATRQSYGEALVELGKENEKVVVLDADLSSATKTNLFAKEFPNRFFDIGIAEQDMMGTAAGFATCGKIPYASTFAVFASGRAYDQVRNSIAYPNLNVKICATHSGVTVGEDGATHQMLEDIGMMRSIPNMTVISPSDDTQTKWAIKEISKINGPVYVRLSRVATPVIYDENAKFEIGKSCQIGKGVDATIFATGVTVSEAIKAKEMLEKEGIYARVIDMYSLKPIDKDMIIKSAKETKMLISVEDHSIIGGLGTAIADVLAQEYPAKLIKLGVHDSFGKS
;
A
#
# COMPACT_ATOMS: atom_id res chain seq x y z
N MET A 1 -20.78 -0.16 0.37
CA MET A 1 -19.88 -0.61 1.43
C MET A 1 -20.52 -1.76 2.19
N ASN A 2 -19.91 -2.94 2.24
CA ASN A 2 -20.39 -4.06 3.03
C ASN A 2 -19.61 -4.09 4.36
N ILE A 3 -20.13 -3.39 5.38
CA ILE A 3 -19.47 -3.19 6.69
C ILE A 3 -19.30 -4.52 7.43
N ASP A 4 -20.16 -5.50 7.16
CA ASP A 4 -20.17 -6.80 7.86
C ASP A 4 -19.06 -7.73 7.35
N LYS A 5 -18.63 -7.56 6.10
CA LYS A 5 -17.55 -8.35 5.51
C LYS A 5 -16.21 -7.63 5.70
N LYS A 6 -15.34 -8.21 6.53
CA LYS A 6 -13.99 -7.69 6.77
C LYS A 6 -12.95 -8.71 6.30
N ILE A 7 -11.99 -8.25 5.50
CA ILE A 7 -10.91 -9.07 4.95
C ILE A 7 -9.59 -8.31 5.13
N ALA A 8 -8.55 -9.01 5.59
CA ALA A 8 -7.21 -8.42 5.65
C ALA A 8 -6.62 -8.35 4.24
N THR A 9 -5.98 -7.23 3.88
CA THR A 9 -5.40 -7.07 2.55
C THR A 9 -4.32 -8.11 2.23
N ARG A 10 -3.61 -8.63 3.25
CA ARG A 10 -2.70 -9.77 3.08
C ARG A 10 -3.41 -11.06 2.63
N GLN A 11 -4.66 -11.30 3.08
CA GLN A 11 -5.46 -12.45 2.66
C GLN A 11 -5.86 -12.29 1.19
N SER A 12 -6.37 -11.12 0.82
CA SER A 12 -6.72 -10.76 -0.56
C SER A 12 -5.52 -10.88 -1.50
N TYR A 13 -4.32 -10.52 -1.01
CA TYR A 13 -3.05 -10.68 -1.72
C TYR A 13 -2.77 -12.15 -2.04
N GLY A 14 -2.81 -13.03 -1.04
CA GLY A 14 -2.56 -14.46 -1.25
C GLY A 14 -3.55 -15.09 -2.23
N GLU A 15 -4.84 -14.74 -2.14
CA GLU A 15 -5.88 -15.20 -3.07
C GLU A 15 -5.61 -14.68 -4.50
N ALA A 16 -5.31 -13.40 -4.65
CA ALA A 16 -5.01 -12.80 -5.95
C ALA A 16 -3.75 -13.37 -6.60
N LEU A 17 -2.73 -13.75 -5.82
CA LEU A 17 -1.55 -14.44 -6.34
C LEU A 17 -1.90 -15.79 -6.96
N VAL A 18 -2.79 -16.56 -6.32
CA VAL A 18 -3.24 -17.86 -6.87
C VAL A 18 -3.94 -17.66 -8.21
N GLU A 19 -4.85 -16.69 -8.29
CA GLU A 19 -5.55 -16.37 -9.54
C GLU A 19 -4.56 -15.93 -10.62
N LEU A 20 -3.66 -15.01 -10.29
CA LEU A 20 -2.64 -14.52 -11.20
C LEU A 20 -1.68 -15.64 -11.66
N GLY A 21 -1.34 -16.57 -10.77
CA GLY A 21 -0.49 -17.72 -11.08
C GLY A 21 -1.12 -18.69 -12.10
N LYS A 22 -2.46 -18.79 -12.12
CA LYS A 22 -3.20 -19.53 -13.16
C LYS A 22 -3.17 -18.82 -14.50
N GLU A 23 -3.21 -17.49 -14.50
CA GLU A 23 -3.26 -16.65 -15.70
C GLU A 23 -1.87 -16.42 -16.33
N ASN A 24 -0.78 -16.47 -15.53
CA ASN A 24 0.55 -16.08 -16.00
C ASN A 24 1.67 -16.96 -15.38
N GLU A 25 2.27 -17.81 -16.21
CA GLU A 25 3.36 -18.73 -15.83
C GLU A 25 4.71 -18.03 -15.54
N LYS A 26 4.85 -16.76 -15.91
CA LYS A 26 6.04 -15.95 -15.57
C LYS A 26 6.07 -15.53 -14.12
N VAL A 27 4.93 -15.56 -13.44
CA VAL A 27 4.82 -15.18 -12.02
C VAL A 27 5.50 -16.24 -11.16
N VAL A 28 6.45 -15.79 -10.34
CA VAL A 28 7.11 -16.55 -9.28
C VAL A 28 6.95 -15.80 -7.95
N VAL A 29 6.87 -16.52 -6.85
CA VAL A 29 6.68 -15.94 -5.52
C VAL A 29 7.84 -16.32 -4.63
N LEU A 30 8.41 -15.33 -3.95
CA LEU A 30 9.48 -15.52 -2.96
C LEU A 30 8.98 -15.06 -1.59
N ASP A 31 9.38 -15.76 -0.55
CA ASP A 31 9.05 -15.44 0.83
C ASP A 31 10.26 -15.61 1.75
N ALA A 32 10.30 -14.89 2.86
CA ALA A 32 11.38 -14.95 3.84
C ALA A 32 10.93 -15.66 5.12
N ASP A 33 10.51 -16.93 4.99
CA ASP A 33 10.03 -17.80 6.09
C ASP A 33 8.80 -17.28 6.85
N LEU A 34 7.96 -16.49 6.17
CA LEU A 34 6.74 -15.89 6.74
C LEU A 34 5.47 -16.26 5.95
N SER A 35 5.52 -17.30 5.12
CA SER A 35 4.50 -17.61 4.11
C SER A 35 3.07 -17.77 4.67
N SER A 36 2.92 -18.30 5.89
CA SER A 36 1.62 -18.40 6.57
C SER A 36 1.08 -17.03 6.99
N ALA A 37 1.96 -16.10 7.36
CA ALA A 37 1.60 -14.74 7.78
C ALA A 37 1.33 -13.82 6.59
N THR A 38 2.17 -13.87 5.56
CA THR A 38 2.04 -13.10 4.31
C THR A 38 0.95 -13.65 3.38
N LYS A 39 0.50 -14.88 3.61
CA LYS A 39 -0.46 -15.66 2.80
C LYS A 39 0.08 -16.16 1.44
N THR A 40 1.38 -16.09 1.24
CA THR A 40 2.03 -16.68 0.06
C THR A 40 2.00 -18.21 0.06
N ASN A 41 1.76 -18.84 1.23
CA ASN A 41 1.53 -20.28 1.34
C ASN A 41 0.34 -20.77 0.49
N LEU A 42 -0.63 -19.90 0.14
CA LEU A 42 -1.71 -20.24 -0.78
C LEU A 42 -1.16 -20.49 -2.19
N PHE A 43 -0.25 -19.63 -2.64
CA PHE A 43 0.44 -19.81 -3.93
C PHE A 43 1.39 -21.02 -3.90
N ALA A 44 2.14 -21.21 -2.82
CA ALA A 44 3.05 -22.36 -2.65
C ALA A 44 2.33 -23.70 -2.79
N LYS A 45 1.10 -23.81 -2.26
CA LYS A 45 0.27 -25.01 -2.33
C LYS A 45 -0.13 -25.35 -3.78
N GLU A 46 -0.53 -24.35 -4.56
CA GLU A 46 -0.99 -24.53 -5.95
C GLU A 46 0.17 -24.63 -6.95
N PHE A 47 1.27 -23.92 -6.69
CA PHE A 47 2.41 -23.81 -7.60
C PHE A 47 3.76 -24.02 -6.91
N PRO A 48 4.02 -25.22 -6.34
CA PRO A 48 5.24 -25.47 -5.56
C PRO A 48 6.54 -25.26 -6.33
N ASN A 49 6.54 -25.45 -7.66
CA ASN A 49 7.71 -25.23 -8.52
C ASN A 49 7.96 -23.75 -8.88
N ARG A 50 7.09 -22.83 -8.44
CA ARG A 50 7.19 -21.39 -8.68
C ARG A 50 7.18 -20.60 -7.37
N PHE A 51 7.27 -21.31 -6.25
CA PHE A 51 7.40 -20.73 -4.91
C PHE A 51 8.79 -21.02 -4.35
N PHE A 52 9.43 -20.02 -3.76
CA PHE A 52 10.78 -20.10 -3.22
C PHE A 52 10.79 -19.47 -1.81
N ASP A 53 10.98 -20.31 -0.80
CA ASP A 53 11.28 -19.85 0.54
C ASP A 53 12.78 -19.64 0.68
N ILE A 54 13.19 -18.40 0.93
CA ILE A 54 14.61 -18.02 1.02
C ILE A 54 15.11 -18.12 2.48
N GLY A 55 14.20 -18.37 3.42
CA GLY A 55 14.50 -18.31 4.83
C GLY A 55 14.53 -16.87 5.36
N ILE A 56 14.97 -16.67 6.60
CA ILE A 56 15.06 -15.35 7.24
C ILE A 56 16.25 -14.56 6.68
N ALA A 57 16.18 -14.24 5.38
CA ALA A 57 17.26 -13.62 4.61
C ALA A 57 16.71 -12.65 3.56
N GLU A 58 16.06 -11.56 4.01
CA GLU A 58 15.33 -10.63 3.13
C GLU A 58 16.24 -9.93 2.12
N GLN A 59 17.49 -9.67 2.44
CA GLN A 59 18.47 -9.10 1.51
C GLN A 59 18.76 -10.07 0.35
N ASP A 60 18.94 -11.35 0.65
CA ASP A 60 19.13 -12.40 -0.36
C ASP A 60 17.86 -12.60 -1.18
N MET A 61 16.68 -12.58 -0.54
CA MET A 61 15.39 -12.65 -1.22
C MET A 61 15.25 -11.53 -2.27
N MET A 62 15.60 -10.30 -1.94
CA MET A 62 15.52 -9.17 -2.89
C MET A 62 16.56 -9.31 -4.02
N GLY A 63 17.77 -9.80 -3.71
CA GLY A 63 18.78 -10.12 -4.73
C GLY A 63 18.34 -11.24 -5.67
N THR A 64 17.78 -12.30 -5.11
CA THR A 64 17.23 -13.44 -5.87
C THR A 64 16.05 -13.02 -6.75
N ALA A 65 15.14 -12.18 -6.23
CA ALA A 65 14.04 -11.60 -7.01
C ALA A 65 14.56 -10.76 -8.18
N ALA A 66 15.61 -9.96 -7.97
CA ALA A 66 16.26 -9.22 -9.05
C ALA A 66 16.80 -10.18 -10.14
N GLY A 67 17.44 -11.29 -9.74
CA GLY A 67 17.91 -12.34 -10.65
C GLY A 67 16.77 -12.96 -11.46
N PHE A 68 15.65 -13.32 -10.84
CA PHE A 68 14.47 -13.81 -11.55
C PHE A 68 13.94 -12.82 -12.58
N ALA A 69 13.90 -11.52 -12.23
CA ALA A 69 13.45 -10.48 -13.15
C ALA A 69 14.36 -10.36 -14.37
N THR A 70 15.69 -10.50 -14.24
CA THR A 70 16.62 -10.50 -15.38
C THR A 70 16.43 -11.71 -16.30
N CYS A 71 15.88 -12.83 -15.76
CA CYS A 71 15.51 -14.01 -16.54
C CYS A 71 14.09 -13.93 -17.14
N GLY A 72 13.45 -12.76 -17.12
CA GLY A 72 12.13 -12.52 -17.72
C GLY A 72 10.96 -13.07 -16.91
N LYS A 73 11.16 -13.41 -15.63
CA LYS A 73 10.08 -13.72 -14.68
C LYS A 73 9.51 -12.44 -14.07
N ILE A 74 8.37 -12.58 -13.41
CA ILE A 74 7.69 -11.52 -12.64
C ILE A 74 7.70 -11.96 -11.17
N PRO A 75 8.76 -11.68 -10.41
CA PRO A 75 8.84 -12.08 -9.03
C PRO A 75 7.98 -11.18 -8.13
N TYR A 76 7.22 -11.82 -7.24
CA TYR A 76 6.52 -11.24 -6.11
C TYR A 76 7.29 -11.62 -4.84
N ALA A 77 8.02 -10.67 -4.26
CA ALA A 77 8.83 -10.86 -3.06
C ALA A 77 8.04 -10.39 -1.83
N SER A 78 7.88 -11.27 -0.85
CA SER A 78 6.97 -11.07 0.28
C SER A 78 7.67 -11.29 1.62
N THR A 79 7.51 -10.33 2.50
CA THR A 79 7.90 -10.37 3.92
C THR A 79 7.14 -9.27 4.67
N PHE A 80 7.45 -9.01 5.94
CA PHE A 80 6.87 -7.88 6.65
C PHE A 80 7.46 -6.55 6.17
N ALA A 81 6.66 -5.49 6.27
CA ALA A 81 7.04 -4.17 5.75
C ALA A 81 8.35 -3.66 6.37
N VAL A 82 8.56 -3.89 7.67
CA VAL A 82 9.79 -3.49 8.37
C VAL A 82 11.04 -4.17 7.80
N PHE A 83 10.92 -5.41 7.35
CA PHE A 83 12.04 -6.16 6.79
C PHE A 83 12.24 -5.85 5.30
N ALA A 84 11.16 -5.73 4.53
CA ALA A 84 11.24 -5.38 3.12
C ALA A 84 11.84 -3.99 2.90
N SER A 85 11.37 -2.99 3.65
CA SER A 85 11.75 -1.60 3.48
C SER A 85 12.94 -1.17 4.36
N GLY A 86 13.10 -1.76 5.53
CA GLY A 86 14.21 -1.45 6.44
C GLY A 86 15.44 -2.32 6.19
N ARG A 87 15.34 -3.62 6.50
CA ARG A 87 16.49 -4.56 6.42
C ARG A 87 17.05 -4.70 5.01
N ALA A 88 16.20 -4.82 4.00
CA ALA A 88 16.59 -5.05 2.61
C ALA A 88 16.64 -3.77 1.75
N TYR A 89 16.64 -2.58 2.37
CA TYR A 89 16.55 -1.30 1.64
C TYR A 89 17.61 -1.14 0.56
N ASP A 90 18.86 -1.51 0.86
CA ASP A 90 19.96 -1.38 -0.11
C ASP A 90 19.72 -2.24 -1.36
N GLN A 91 19.28 -3.49 -1.21
CA GLN A 91 18.99 -4.39 -2.31
C GLN A 91 17.77 -3.91 -3.12
N VAL A 92 16.74 -3.42 -2.44
CA VAL A 92 15.57 -2.80 -3.10
C VAL A 92 16.01 -1.61 -3.94
N ARG A 93 16.86 -0.75 -3.40
CA ARG A 93 17.36 0.44 -4.09
C ARG A 93 18.32 0.10 -5.23
N ASN A 94 19.36 -0.67 -4.96
CA ASN A 94 20.50 -0.86 -5.86
C ASN A 94 20.33 -2.06 -6.79
N SER A 95 19.77 -3.18 -6.31
CA SER A 95 19.61 -4.38 -7.12
C SER A 95 18.30 -4.40 -7.92
N ILE A 96 17.27 -3.68 -7.47
CA ILE A 96 15.94 -3.70 -8.09
C ILE A 96 15.62 -2.36 -8.77
N ALA A 97 15.61 -1.26 -8.02
CA ALA A 97 15.10 0.01 -8.53
C ALA A 97 16.08 0.73 -9.45
N TYR A 98 17.38 0.72 -9.14
CA TYR A 98 18.40 1.37 -9.97
C TYR A 98 18.45 0.80 -11.41
N PRO A 99 18.49 -0.53 -11.61
CA PRO A 99 18.38 -1.14 -12.95
C PRO A 99 16.95 -1.22 -13.49
N ASN A 100 15.95 -0.69 -12.77
CA ASN A 100 14.52 -0.68 -13.14
C ASN A 100 13.95 -2.07 -13.41
N LEU A 101 14.27 -3.06 -12.57
CA LEU A 101 13.83 -4.44 -12.74
C LEU A 101 12.36 -4.64 -12.35
N ASN A 102 11.73 -5.57 -13.04
CA ASN A 102 10.31 -5.90 -12.88
C ASN A 102 10.06 -6.76 -11.64
N VAL A 103 10.26 -6.22 -10.44
CA VAL A 103 10.04 -6.90 -9.15
C VAL A 103 8.87 -6.27 -8.41
N LYS A 104 7.98 -7.11 -7.85
CA LYS A 104 6.84 -6.70 -7.03
C LYS A 104 7.14 -7.00 -5.57
N ILE A 105 7.37 -5.98 -4.78
CA ILE A 105 7.66 -6.08 -3.35
C ILE A 105 6.34 -5.92 -2.60
N CYS A 106 5.77 -7.03 -2.14
CA CYS A 106 4.47 -7.06 -1.47
C CYS A 106 4.68 -7.22 0.03
N ALA A 107 4.73 -6.09 0.72
CA ALA A 107 5.08 -5.98 2.12
C ALA A 107 3.83 -5.99 3.01
N THR A 108 3.70 -7.00 3.86
CA THR A 108 2.57 -7.14 4.80
C THR A 108 2.93 -6.58 6.18
N HIS A 109 1.96 -6.53 7.10
CA HIS A 109 2.19 -6.10 8.48
C HIS A 109 2.77 -4.68 8.58
N SER A 110 2.21 -3.74 7.80
CA SER A 110 2.60 -2.33 7.86
C SER A 110 1.85 -1.58 8.96
N GLY A 111 2.45 -0.49 9.46
CA GLY A 111 1.82 0.44 10.40
C GLY A 111 1.78 -0.04 11.84
N VAL A 112 1.13 0.73 12.72
CA VAL A 112 0.91 0.37 14.13
C VAL A 112 -0.11 -0.75 14.31
N THR A 113 -0.94 -0.98 13.29
CA THR A 113 -1.98 -2.01 13.29
C THR A 113 -1.43 -3.45 13.21
N VAL A 114 -0.13 -3.63 13.17
CA VAL A 114 0.54 -4.92 13.42
C VAL A 114 0.16 -5.48 14.80
N GLY A 115 0.04 -4.61 15.81
CA GLY A 115 -0.44 -4.97 17.13
C GLY A 115 0.67 -5.53 18.04
N GLU A 116 0.44 -6.71 18.63
CA GLU A 116 1.23 -7.30 19.71
C GLU A 116 2.70 -7.57 19.40
N ASP A 117 3.11 -7.66 18.13
CA ASP A 117 4.52 -7.80 17.75
C ASP A 117 5.36 -6.55 18.14
N GLY A 118 4.69 -5.42 18.38
CA GLY A 118 5.27 -4.21 18.96
C GLY A 118 6.17 -3.42 18.02
N ALA A 119 6.85 -2.44 18.60
CA ALA A 119 7.63 -1.42 17.87
C ALA A 119 8.68 -1.98 16.92
N THR A 120 9.23 -3.16 17.17
CA THR A 120 10.24 -3.79 16.31
C THR A 120 9.69 -4.30 14.98
N HIS A 121 8.36 -4.42 14.87
CA HIS A 121 7.66 -4.93 13.69
C HIS A 121 6.68 -3.90 13.09
N GLN A 122 6.36 -2.84 13.83
CA GLN A 122 5.47 -1.76 13.40
C GLN A 122 6.21 -0.80 12.47
N MET A 123 6.09 -1.03 11.17
CA MET A 123 6.76 -0.19 10.16
C MET A 123 5.97 1.10 9.90
N LEU A 124 6.55 2.24 10.28
CA LEU A 124 5.94 3.56 10.20
C LEU A 124 6.60 4.49 9.17
N GLU A 125 7.65 4.06 8.49
CA GLU A 125 8.52 4.87 7.63
C GLU A 125 8.53 4.38 6.17
N ASP A 126 7.94 3.22 5.88
CA ASP A 126 8.02 2.53 4.60
C ASP A 126 7.52 3.35 3.40
N ILE A 127 6.43 4.10 3.56
CA ILE A 127 5.92 4.98 2.49
C ILE A 127 6.96 6.03 2.13
N GLY A 128 7.53 6.70 3.13
CA GLY A 128 8.56 7.72 2.94
C GLY A 128 9.80 7.17 2.25
N MET A 129 10.29 6.04 2.71
CA MET A 129 11.47 5.35 2.16
C MET A 129 11.24 4.92 0.71
N MET A 130 10.14 4.24 0.43
CA MET A 130 9.86 3.71 -0.91
C MET A 130 9.51 4.82 -1.92
N ARG A 131 8.80 5.87 -1.48
CA ARG A 131 8.51 7.03 -2.34
C ARG A 131 9.78 7.77 -2.78
N SER A 132 10.81 7.82 -1.96
CA SER A 132 12.07 8.49 -2.28
C SER A 132 12.92 7.76 -3.32
N ILE A 133 12.70 6.45 -3.53
CA ILE A 133 13.47 5.65 -4.49
C ILE A 133 13.02 5.97 -5.93
N PRO A 134 13.93 6.37 -6.85
CA PRO A 134 13.59 6.52 -8.26
C PRO A 134 13.02 5.23 -8.87
N ASN A 135 12.17 5.36 -9.89
CA ASN A 135 11.48 4.28 -10.61
C ASN A 135 10.45 3.49 -9.78
N MET A 136 10.47 3.56 -8.46
CA MET A 136 9.55 2.81 -7.60
C MET A 136 8.12 3.34 -7.74
N THR A 137 7.16 2.46 -8.04
CA THR A 137 5.73 2.69 -7.86
C THR A 137 5.34 2.27 -6.45
N VAL A 138 4.49 3.06 -5.76
CA VAL A 138 4.08 2.78 -4.38
C VAL A 138 2.56 2.79 -4.27
N ILE A 139 1.98 1.67 -3.81
CA ILE A 139 0.53 1.45 -3.71
C ILE A 139 0.18 0.96 -2.32
N SER A 140 -0.90 1.47 -1.75
CA SER A 140 -1.45 1.06 -0.46
C SER A 140 -2.97 0.86 -0.57
N PRO A 141 -3.44 -0.33 -0.97
CA PRO A 141 -4.86 -0.60 -1.14
C PRO A 141 -5.60 -0.62 0.19
N SER A 142 -6.87 -0.23 0.17
CA SER A 142 -7.71 -0.04 1.36
C SER A 142 -8.58 -1.25 1.72
N ASP A 143 -8.91 -2.10 0.75
CA ASP A 143 -9.82 -3.23 0.94
C ASP A 143 -9.51 -4.45 0.06
N ASP A 144 -10.33 -5.49 0.16
CA ASP A 144 -10.24 -6.73 -0.61
C ASP A 144 -10.26 -6.49 -2.12
N THR A 145 -11.27 -5.78 -2.61
CA THR A 145 -11.49 -5.53 -4.05
C THR A 145 -10.32 -4.77 -4.66
N GLN A 146 -9.90 -3.70 -4.01
CA GLN A 146 -8.81 -2.86 -4.48
C GLN A 146 -7.46 -3.60 -4.41
N THR A 147 -7.26 -4.47 -3.39
CA THR A 147 -6.06 -5.29 -3.30
C THR A 147 -5.99 -6.30 -4.44
N LYS A 148 -7.06 -7.04 -4.71
CA LYS A 148 -7.11 -8.02 -5.81
C LYS A 148 -6.85 -7.36 -7.17
N TRP A 149 -7.45 -6.19 -7.40
CA TRP A 149 -7.15 -5.38 -8.57
C TRP A 149 -5.66 -4.99 -8.63
N ALA A 150 -5.12 -4.44 -7.54
CA ALA A 150 -3.74 -3.95 -7.50
C ALA A 150 -2.75 -5.06 -7.83
N ILE A 151 -2.90 -6.25 -7.25
CA ILE A 151 -1.99 -7.39 -7.48
C ILE A 151 -2.00 -7.85 -8.95
N LYS A 152 -3.16 -7.85 -9.59
CA LYS A 152 -3.27 -8.16 -11.02
C LYS A 152 -2.72 -7.03 -11.89
N GLU A 153 -3.01 -5.78 -11.56
CA GLU A 153 -2.60 -4.63 -12.37
C GLU A 153 -1.09 -4.42 -12.38
N ILE A 154 -0.44 -4.55 -11.21
CA ILE A 154 1.01 -4.38 -11.13
C ILE A 154 1.80 -5.41 -11.94
N SER A 155 1.23 -6.59 -12.23
CA SER A 155 1.87 -7.59 -13.08
C SER A 155 2.13 -7.08 -14.52
N LYS A 156 1.37 -6.08 -14.96
CA LYS A 156 1.46 -5.44 -16.28
C LYS A 156 2.48 -4.30 -16.31
N ILE A 157 2.89 -3.79 -15.15
CA ILE A 157 3.88 -2.71 -15.04
C ILE A 157 5.27 -3.32 -15.20
N ASN A 158 6.06 -2.82 -16.15
CA ASN A 158 7.46 -3.17 -16.26
C ASN A 158 8.31 -2.22 -15.41
N GLY A 159 8.69 -2.68 -14.23
CA GLY A 159 9.44 -1.88 -13.26
C GLY A 159 9.13 -2.29 -11.81
N PRO A 160 9.83 -1.70 -10.83
CA PRO A 160 9.68 -2.01 -9.43
C PRO A 160 8.38 -1.43 -8.87
N VAL A 161 7.66 -2.24 -8.08
CA VAL A 161 6.47 -1.81 -7.37
C VAL A 161 6.54 -2.25 -5.91
N TYR A 162 6.26 -1.34 -5.00
CA TYR A 162 6.04 -1.62 -3.59
C TYR A 162 4.54 -1.58 -3.28
N VAL A 163 4.01 -2.67 -2.76
CA VAL A 163 2.61 -2.77 -2.31
C VAL A 163 2.58 -2.90 -0.80
N ARG A 164 1.94 -1.95 -0.15
CA ARG A 164 1.78 -1.87 1.30
C ARG A 164 0.52 -2.57 1.74
N LEU A 165 0.63 -3.65 2.51
CA LEU A 165 -0.48 -4.50 2.94
C LEU A 165 -0.58 -4.56 4.47
N SER A 166 -1.81 -4.72 4.98
CA SER A 166 -2.09 -4.76 6.41
C SER A 166 -2.27 -6.19 6.95
N ARG A 167 -2.04 -6.34 8.26
CA ARG A 167 -2.39 -7.54 9.04
C ARG A 167 -3.88 -7.55 9.39
N VAL A 168 -4.42 -6.39 9.78
CA VAL A 168 -5.81 -6.28 10.24
C VAL A 168 -6.80 -6.40 9.10
N ALA A 169 -7.98 -6.94 9.40
CA ALA A 169 -9.07 -7.00 8.46
C ALA A 169 -9.82 -5.67 8.39
N THR A 170 -10.01 -5.15 7.19
CA THR A 170 -10.77 -3.93 6.90
C THR A 170 -12.11 -4.25 6.25
N PRO A 171 -13.16 -3.42 6.43
CA PRO A 171 -14.41 -3.57 5.71
C PRO A 171 -14.19 -3.54 4.20
N VAL A 172 -15.00 -4.29 3.45
CA VAL A 172 -15.02 -4.22 1.98
C VAL A 172 -15.77 -2.95 1.57
N ILE A 173 -15.05 -2.01 0.99
CA ILE A 173 -15.53 -0.67 0.62
C ILE A 173 -16.11 -0.68 -0.79
N TYR A 174 -15.41 -1.32 -1.72
CA TYR A 174 -15.72 -1.31 -3.13
C TYR A 174 -16.44 -2.58 -3.58
N ASP A 175 -17.33 -2.45 -4.56
CA ASP A 175 -17.90 -3.61 -5.24
C ASP A 175 -16.88 -4.21 -6.24
N GLU A 176 -17.16 -5.43 -6.70
CA GLU A 176 -16.27 -6.17 -7.59
C GLU A 176 -16.07 -5.55 -8.99
N ASN A 177 -16.95 -4.64 -9.38
CA ASN A 177 -16.90 -3.93 -10.68
C ASN A 177 -16.20 -2.57 -10.57
N ALA A 178 -15.73 -2.18 -9.38
CA ALA A 178 -15.04 -0.91 -9.16
C ALA A 178 -13.79 -0.82 -10.06
N LYS A 179 -13.60 0.37 -10.64
CA LYS A 179 -12.48 0.63 -11.54
C LYS A 179 -11.44 1.49 -10.84
N PHE A 180 -10.20 1.06 -10.98
CA PHE A 180 -9.05 1.76 -10.42
C PHE A 180 -7.97 1.95 -11.48
N GLU A 181 -7.10 2.92 -11.27
CA GLU A 181 -5.98 3.24 -12.17
C GLU A 181 -4.78 3.69 -11.35
N ILE A 182 -3.58 3.24 -11.71
CA ILE A 182 -2.33 3.67 -11.08
C ILE A 182 -2.12 5.17 -11.31
N GLY A 183 -1.81 5.91 -10.24
CA GLY A 183 -1.69 7.38 -10.29
C GLY A 183 -2.99 8.13 -10.07
N LYS A 184 -4.08 7.42 -9.83
CA LYS A 184 -5.40 7.99 -9.50
C LYS A 184 -5.80 7.65 -8.06
N SER A 185 -6.90 8.26 -7.63
CA SER A 185 -7.52 8.08 -6.33
C SER A 185 -9.03 7.91 -6.48
N CYS A 186 -9.72 7.46 -5.43
CA CYS A 186 -11.17 7.32 -5.43
C CYS A 186 -11.81 8.31 -4.47
N GLN A 187 -12.79 9.09 -4.95
CA GLN A 187 -13.60 9.94 -4.10
C GLN A 187 -14.79 9.17 -3.53
N ILE A 188 -14.97 9.20 -2.21
CA ILE A 188 -16.06 8.58 -1.47
C ILE A 188 -16.91 9.67 -0.83
N GLY A 189 -18.16 9.74 -1.26
CA GLY A 189 -19.10 10.78 -0.81
C GLY A 189 -18.86 12.14 -1.45
N LYS A 190 -19.68 13.10 -1.03
CA LYS A 190 -19.63 14.50 -1.47
C LYS A 190 -19.56 15.39 -0.25
N GLY A 191 -18.74 16.44 -0.28
CA GLY A 191 -18.61 17.41 0.81
C GLY A 191 -17.86 18.64 0.34
N VAL A 192 -18.18 19.78 0.96
CA VAL A 192 -17.61 21.11 0.65
C VAL A 192 -16.88 21.72 1.85
N ASP A 193 -17.06 21.17 3.06
CA ASP A 193 -16.42 21.71 4.25
C ASP A 193 -15.02 21.17 4.44
N ALA A 194 -14.82 19.84 4.21
CA ALA A 194 -13.52 19.23 4.35
C ALA A 194 -13.27 18.12 3.32
N THR A 195 -12.01 17.93 2.96
CA THR A 195 -11.52 16.72 2.28
C THR A 195 -10.58 15.96 3.23
N ILE A 196 -10.90 14.68 3.45
CA ILE A 196 -10.07 13.74 4.21
C ILE A 196 -9.38 12.82 3.22
N PHE A 197 -8.07 12.98 3.03
CA PHE A 197 -7.25 12.05 2.27
C PHE A 197 -6.82 10.92 3.18
N ALA A 198 -7.08 9.69 2.81
CA ALA A 198 -6.73 8.52 3.58
C ALA A 198 -6.07 7.46 2.68
N THR A 199 -5.34 6.51 3.25
CA THR A 199 -4.71 5.42 2.51
C THR A 199 -4.72 4.12 3.32
N GLY A 200 -4.83 2.98 2.64
CA GLY A 200 -4.84 1.67 3.28
C GLY A 200 -5.92 1.55 4.35
N VAL A 201 -5.56 1.04 5.52
CA VAL A 201 -6.51 0.76 6.62
C VAL A 201 -7.25 1.99 7.13
N THR A 202 -6.68 3.18 6.98
CA THR A 202 -7.28 4.42 7.49
C THR A 202 -8.47 4.89 6.66
N VAL A 203 -8.67 4.37 5.46
CA VAL A 203 -9.80 4.77 4.60
C VAL A 203 -11.14 4.43 5.25
N SER A 204 -11.28 3.23 5.83
CA SER A 204 -12.51 2.85 6.53
C SER A 204 -12.80 3.74 7.75
N GLU A 205 -11.77 4.16 8.47
CA GLU A 205 -11.91 5.05 9.62
C GLU A 205 -12.27 6.50 9.18
N ALA A 206 -11.68 6.95 8.07
CA ALA A 206 -12.04 8.24 7.47
C ALA A 206 -13.52 8.27 7.01
N ILE A 207 -14.04 7.14 6.48
CA ILE A 207 -15.46 7.03 6.12
C ILE A 207 -16.35 7.15 7.36
N LYS A 208 -16.01 6.45 8.45
CA LYS A 208 -16.75 6.56 9.71
C LYS A 208 -16.71 7.99 10.27
N ALA A 209 -15.55 8.63 10.25
CA ALA A 209 -15.39 10.01 10.66
C ALA A 209 -16.26 10.96 9.83
N LYS A 210 -16.31 10.77 8.50
CA LYS A 210 -17.21 11.50 7.59
C LYS A 210 -18.67 11.36 8.01
N GLU A 211 -19.12 10.14 8.32
CA GLU A 211 -20.52 9.89 8.74
C GLU A 211 -20.85 10.52 10.11
N MET A 212 -19.87 10.60 11.01
CA MET A 212 -20.03 11.30 12.29
C MET A 212 -20.11 12.80 12.09
N LEU A 213 -19.23 13.38 11.28
CA LEU A 213 -19.25 14.82 10.95
C LEU A 213 -20.56 15.27 10.29
N GLU A 214 -21.11 14.42 9.41
CA GLU A 214 -22.39 14.71 8.75
C GLU A 214 -23.56 14.87 9.74
N LYS A 215 -23.56 14.13 10.85
CA LYS A 215 -24.55 14.27 11.93
C LYS A 215 -24.43 15.62 12.66
N GLU A 216 -23.24 16.21 12.66
CA GLU A 216 -22.95 17.52 13.23
C GLU A 216 -23.10 18.66 12.20
N GLY A 217 -23.61 18.37 11.00
CA GLY A 217 -23.81 19.35 9.93
C GLY A 217 -22.54 19.74 9.18
N ILE A 218 -21.46 18.98 9.31
CA ILE A 218 -20.20 19.19 8.61
C ILE A 218 -20.08 18.18 7.46
N TYR A 219 -20.08 18.67 6.24
CA TYR A 219 -20.08 17.84 5.04
C TYR A 219 -18.65 17.63 4.52
N ALA A 220 -18.06 16.51 4.91
CA ALA A 220 -16.75 16.07 4.43
C ALA A 220 -16.88 15.05 3.30
N ARG A 221 -15.82 14.96 2.46
CA ARG A 221 -15.61 13.85 1.53
C ARG A 221 -14.31 13.13 1.88
N VAL A 222 -14.22 11.85 1.53
CA VAL A 222 -13.01 11.06 1.70
C VAL A 222 -12.41 10.81 0.32
N ILE A 223 -11.10 10.96 0.22
CA ILE A 223 -10.31 10.56 -0.94
C ILE A 223 -9.43 9.38 -0.53
N ASP A 224 -9.74 8.21 -1.08
CA ASP A 224 -8.87 7.04 -0.95
C ASP A 224 -7.68 7.19 -1.88
N MET A 225 -6.54 7.56 -1.31
CA MET A 225 -5.29 7.80 -2.01
C MET A 225 -4.46 6.50 -2.01
N TYR A 226 -4.91 5.49 -2.73
CA TYR A 226 -4.24 4.20 -2.81
C TYR A 226 -2.95 4.23 -3.64
N SER A 227 -2.84 5.14 -4.60
CA SER A 227 -1.61 5.38 -5.36
C SER A 227 -0.81 6.52 -4.72
N LEU A 228 0.30 6.16 -4.09
CA LEU A 228 1.16 7.10 -3.37
C LEU A 228 2.32 7.62 -4.22
N LYS A 229 2.70 6.83 -5.24
CA LYS A 229 3.66 7.22 -6.28
C LYS A 229 3.42 6.35 -7.54
N PRO A 230 3.02 6.97 -8.67
CA PRO A 230 2.66 8.38 -8.79
C PRO A 230 1.42 8.74 -7.95
N ILE A 231 1.35 9.99 -7.47
CA ILE A 231 0.21 10.49 -6.70
C ILE A 231 -0.76 11.26 -7.61
N ASP A 232 -2.06 11.22 -7.27
CA ASP A 232 -3.11 11.93 -7.99
C ASP A 232 -3.09 13.44 -7.66
N LYS A 233 -2.23 14.17 -8.38
CA LYS A 233 -2.09 15.62 -8.23
C LYS A 233 -3.40 16.38 -8.54
N ASP A 234 -4.12 15.96 -9.56
CA ASP A 234 -5.35 16.62 -10.00
C ASP A 234 -6.40 16.59 -8.89
N MET A 235 -6.57 15.44 -8.23
CA MET A 235 -7.50 15.31 -7.12
C MET A 235 -7.09 16.14 -5.90
N ILE A 236 -5.80 16.25 -5.60
CA ILE A 236 -5.29 17.10 -4.52
C ILE A 236 -5.61 18.57 -4.79
N ILE A 237 -5.28 19.06 -5.99
CA ILE A 237 -5.52 20.45 -6.40
C ILE A 237 -7.02 20.75 -6.45
N LYS A 238 -7.82 19.84 -7.01
CA LYS A 238 -9.28 19.94 -7.01
C LYS A 238 -9.82 20.05 -5.60
N SER A 239 -9.35 19.22 -4.69
CA SER A 239 -9.79 19.23 -3.29
C SER A 239 -9.46 20.54 -2.58
N ALA A 240 -8.26 21.07 -2.82
CA ALA A 240 -7.83 22.36 -2.27
C ALA A 240 -8.67 23.54 -2.74
N LYS A 241 -9.20 23.46 -3.97
CA LYS A 241 -10.08 24.49 -4.54
C LYS A 241 -11.52 24.41 -4.05
N GLU A 242 -11.99 23.19 -3.77
CA GLU A 242 -13.42 22.92 -3.55
C GLU A 242 -13.81 22.81 -2.06
N THR A 243 -12.87 22.58 -1.15
CA THR A 243 -13.15 22.42 0.27
C THR A 243 -12.36 23.38 1.15
N LYS A 244 -12.93 23.74 2.29
CA LYS A 244 -12.35 24.73 3.22
C LYS A 244 -11.17 24.19 4.02
N MET A 245 -11.12 22.85 4.21
CA MET A 245 -10.12 22.19 5.03
C MET A 245 -9.60 20.92 4.37
N LEU A 246 -8.29 20.71 4.42
CA LEU A 246 -7.64 19.49 3.96
C LEU A 246 -7.03 18.75 5.14
N ILE A 247 -7.28 17.45 5.23
CA ILE A 247 -6.80 16.57 6.29
C ILE A 247 -6.21 15.34 5.62
N SER A 248 -5.01 14.89 6.01
CA SER A 248 -4.49 13.57 5.66
C SER A 248 -4.52 12.64 6.87
N VAL A 249 -4.85 11.37 6.64
CA VAL A 249 -4.90 10.32 7.68
C VAL A 249 -4.14 9.11 7.19
N GLU A 250 -3.19 8.64 7.97
CA GLU A 250 -2.31 7.53 7.60
C GLU A 250 -1.88 6.69 8.81
N ASP A 251 -1.84 5.37 8.63
CA ASP A 251 -1.24 4.42 9.58
C ASP A 251 0.27 4.35 9.35
N HIS A 252 0.92 5.51 9.52
CA HIS A 252 2.33 5.77 9.19
C HIS A 252 2.77 7.03 9.94
N SER A 253 4.07 7.30 10.00
CA SER A 253 4.59 8.59 10.46
C SER A 253 4.03 9.73 9.60
N ILE A 254 3.67 10.85 10.23
CA ILE A 254 3.33 12.10 9.52
C ILE A 254 4.51 12.70 8.75
N ILE A 255 5.71 12.15 8.94
CA ILE A 255 6.95 12.57 8.27
C ILE A 255 7.20 11.60 7.10
N GLY A 256 7.27 12.12 5.89
CA GLY A 256 7.59 11.34 4.68
C GLY A 256 6.42 10.59 4.03
N GLY A 257 5.31 10.35 4.76
CA GLY A 257 4.17 9.56 4.29
C GLY A 257 3.21 10.29 3.35
N LEU A 258 1.93 9.91 3.41
CA LEU A 258 0.85 10.49 2.60
C LEU A 258 0.72 12.00 2.77
N GLY A 259 0.69 12.47 4.03
CA GLY A 259 0.54 13.90 4.31
C GLY A 259 1.69 14.73 3.76
N THR A 260 2.91 14.20 3.75
CA THR A 260 4.06 14.85 3.11
C THR A 260 3.91 14.88 1.59
N ALA A 261 3.46 13.77 0.97
CA ALA A 261 3.22 13.72 -0.47
C ALA A 261 2.20 14.74 -0.94
N ILE A 262 1.12 14.93 -0.17
CA ILE A 262 0.09 15.94 -0.46
C ILE A 262 0.66 17.34 -0.27
N ALA A 263 1.41 17.58 0.81
CA ALA A 263 2.03 18.87 1.09
C ALA A 263 3.01 19.29 -0.03
N ASP A 264 3.79 18.35 -0.58
CA ASP A 264 4.69 18.61 -1.70
C ASP A 264 3.93 19.10 -2.95
N VAL A 265 2.78 18.50 -3.27
CA VAL A 265 1.92 18.95 -4.38
C VAL A 265 1.32 20.32 -4.08
N LEU A 266 0.78 20.51 -2.88
CA LEU A 266 0.18 21.80 -2.48
C LEU A 266 1.19 22.92 -2.51
N ALA A 267 2.40 22.70 -2.04
CA ALA A 267 3.45 23.72 -2.03
C ALA A 267 3.86 24.18 -3.45
N GLN A 268 3.82 23.26 -4.42
CA GLN A 268 4.27 23.54 -5.79
C GLN A 268 3.15 24.06 -6.70
N GLU A 269 1.93 23.51 -6.56
CA GLU A 269 0.87 23.69 -7.55
C GLU A 269 -0.28 24.58 -7.03
N TYR A 270 -0.65 24.47 -5.75
CA TYR A 270 -1.76 25.21 -5.16
C TYR A 270 -1.62 25.32 -3.63
N PRO A 271 -0.95 26.34 -3.09
CA PRO A 271 -0.71 26.48 -1.66
C PRO A 271 -2.01 26.48 -0.83
N ALA A 272 -2.12 25.50 0.06
CA ALA A 272 -3.26 25.36 0.97
C ALA A 272 -2.82 24.74 2.29
N LYS A 273 -3.56 25.03 3.39
CA LYS A 273 -3.29 24.45 4.70
C LYS A 273 -3.71 22.98 4.72
N LEU A 274 -2.83 22.12 5.18
CA LEU A 274 -3.06 20.70 5.39
C LEU A 274 -2.85 20.35 6.86
N ILE A 275 -3.81 19.60 7.45
CA ILE A 275 -3.67 18.98 8.77
C ILE A 275 -3.28 17.53 8.56
N LYS A 276 -2.19 17.08 9.18
CA LYS A 276 -1.73 15.69 9.08
C LYS A 276 -2.07 14.92 10.34
N LEU A 277 -2.78 13.80 10.20
CA LEU A 277 -3.09 12.85 11.25
C LEU A 277 -2.39 11.51 10.95
N GLY A 278 -1.64 11.02 11.91
CA GLY A 278 -0.84 9.81 11.84
C GLY A 278 0.02 9.69 13.08
N VAL A 279 1.03 8.85 13.03
CA VAL A 279 1.99 8.71 14.13
C VAL A 279 2.94 9.91 14.12
N HIS A 280 2.97 10.63 15.24
CA HIS A 280 3.94 11.68 15.46
C HIS A 280 5.33 11.08 15.73
N ASP A 281 6.34 11.91 15.94
CA ASP A 281 7.74 11.49 16.15
C ASP A 281 7.89 10.57 17.38
N SER A 282 7.41 9.31 17.18
CA SER A 282 7.42 8.28 18.23
C SER A 282 7.33 6.88 17.61
N PHE A 283 7.93 5.91 18.27
CA PHE A 283 7.72 4.51 17.96
C PHE A 283 6.34 4.04 18.41
N GLY A 284 5.82 3.01 17.76
CA GLY A 284 4.63 2.33 18.22
C GLY A 284 4.88 1.55 19.52
N LYS A 285 3.80 1.03 20.11
CA LYS A 285 3.81 0.21 21.34
C LYS A 285 2.96 -1.03 21.12
N SER A 286 3.26 -2.09 21.87
CA SER A 286 2.44 -3.31 21.99
C SER A 286 1.52 -3.24 23.18
#